data_1c5cb76f7b3f72e66b4c34aacad8a8dd
#
_entry.id   1c5cb76f7b3f72e66b4c34aacad8a8dd
#
_cell.length_a   1.000
_cell.length_b   1.000
_cell.length_c   1.000
_cell.angle_alpha   90.00
_cell.angle_beta   90.00
_cell.angle_gamma   90.00
#
_symmetry.space_group_name_H-M   'P 1'
#
loop_
_entity.id
_entity.type
_entity.pdbx_description
1 polymer ?
#
loop_
_entity_poly.entity_id
_entity_poly.type
_entity_poly.pdbx_seq_one_letter_code
_entity_poly.pdbx_strand_id
1 'polypeptide(L)'
;MISVFHDLLFQPAIFPLLTIAAVTERVRLGPAALNPSTLHPVELAGQAAALDLASGGRAYLGLVAGAWLDRLGLDERAPVDRMREAVEIVRRLFAGDRSGVAGAHFCLAPGAGFAYEPVRKRMPLLIGTWKPRMAALAGEVADEVKIGGCANPEMVTVMRKWIGNDKVGIVVGAVTVVDEDGDAARERALQEVEMYRTVVGHLDPTIEGPPPLEKLTIAGTPEEVAAHATRLYEAGVKRVEFGTPQGLTTARGTELLCDRVLPLLR
;
A
#
# COMPACT_ATOMS: atom_id res chain seq x y z
N MET A 1 -8.07 8.48 3.79
CA MET A 1 -7.60 7.12 4.13
C MET A 1 -6.25 7.22 4.81
N ILE A 2 -5.95 6.38 5.77
CA ILE A 2 -4.65 6.28 6.42
C ILE A 2 -4.09 4.89 6.17
N SER A 3 -2.86 4.85 5.64
CA SER A 3 -2.11 3.63 5.38
C SER A 3 -0.87 3.61 6.27
N VAL A 4 -0.66 2.55 7.02
CA VAL A 4 0.56 2.38 7.80
C VAL A 4 1.42 1.30 7.15
N PHE A 5 2.64 1.65 6.78
CA PHE A 5 3.54 0.66 6.21
C PHE A 5 4.00 -0.35 7.27
N HIS A 6 4.27 -1.56 6.83
CA HIS A 6 4.75 -2.66 7.66
C HIS A 6 5.96 -3.27 6.96
N ASP A 7 7.11 -3.05 7.54
CA ASP A 7 8.35 -3.61 7.03
C ASP A 7 9.08 -4.37 8.14
N LEU A 8 10.00 -5.24 7.78
CA LEU A 8 10.56 -6.28 8.64
C LEU A 8 11.13 -5.79 9.97
N LEU A 9 11.70 -4.57 10.00
CA LEU A 9 12.39 -4.02 11.17
C LEU A 9 11.69 -2.81 11.77
N PHE A 10 10.50 -2.46 11.23
CA PHE A 10 9.67 -1.40 11.77
C PHE A 10 8.59 -1.95 12.70
N GLN A 11 7.90 -1.07 13.39
CA GLN A 11 6.80 -1.47 14.27
C GLN A 11 5.67 -2.13 13.46
N PRO A 12 5.06 -3.20 13.99
CA PRO A 12 3.91 -3.82 13.34
C PRO A 12 2.77 -2.83 13.15
N ALA A 13 2.31 -2.68 11.90
CA ALA A 13 1.33 -1.66 11.50
C ALA A 13 -0.01 -1.76 12.25
N ILE A 14 -0.37 -2.95 12.73
CA ILE A 14 -1.67 -3.16 13.37
C ILE A 14 -1.84 -2.34 14.65
N PHE A 15 -0.79 -2.16 15.45
CA PHE A 15 -0.88 -1.44 16.71
C PHE A 15 -1.21 0.06 16.54
N PRO A 16 -0.45 0.84 15.75
CA PRO A 16 -0.84 2.23 15.49
C PRO A 16 -2.19 2.33 14.76
N LEU A 17 -2.55 1.38 13.89
CA LEU A 17 -3.85 1.38 13.23
C LEU A 17 -5.01 1.22 14.20
N LEU A 18 -4.88 0.37 15.23
CA LEU A 18 -5.89 0.23 16.28
C LEU A 18 -6.04 1.53 17.09
N THR A 19 -4.92 2.20 17.40
CA THR A 19 -4.95 3.50 18.08
C THR A 19 -5.65 4.56 17.22
N ILE A 20 -5.34 4.62 15.92
CA ILE A 20 -6.00 5.53 14.97
C ILE A 20 -7.49 5.21 14.85
N ALA A 21 -7.86 3.93 14.82
CA ALA A 21 -9.25 3.51 14.77
C ALA A 21 -10.08 4.05 15.94
N ALA A 22 -9.49 4.08 17.13
CA ALA A 22 -10.16 4.54 18.36
C ALA A 22 -10.41 6.05 18.41
N VAL A 23 -9.62 6.86 17.67
CA VAL A 23 -9.71 8.32 17.68
C VAL A 23 -10.26 8.90 16.38
N THR A 24 -10.76 8.06 15.48
CA THR A 24 -11.32 8.48 14.20
C THR A 24 -12.63 7.76 13.91
N GLU A 25 -13.54 8.41 13.16
CA GLU A 25 -14.88 7.88 12.88
C GLU A 25 -15.14 7.61 11.38
N ARG A 26 -14.47 8.31 10.46
CA ARG A 26 -14.78 8.27 9.03
C ARG A 26 -13.63 7.79 8.16
N VAL A 27 -12.40 7.90 8.64
CA VAL A 27 -11.23 7.58 7.82
C VAL A 27 -11.09 6.07 7.65
N ARG A 28 -10.92 5.62 6.40
CA ARG A 28 -10.54 4.24 6.11
C ARG A 28 -9.07 4.03 6.47
N LEU A 29 -8.74 2.87 7.01
CA LEU A 29 -7.39 2.59 7.50
C LEU A 29 -6.99 1.13 7.26
N GLY A 30 -5.70 0.91 7.09
CA GLY A 30 -5.18 -0.44 6.89
C GLY A 30 -3.67 -0.49 6.74
N PRO A 31 -3.09 -1.68 6.86
CA PRO A 31 -1.67 -1.89 6.61
C PRO A 31 -1.36 -1.75 5.12
N ALA A 32 -0.23 -1.16 4.81
CA ALA A 32 0.26 -1.08 3.45
C ALA A 32 1.79 -1.30 3.38
N ALA A 33 2.24 -2.57 3.55
CA ALA A 33 1.37 -3.73 3.60
C ALA A 33 1.98 -4.89 4.42
N LEU A 34 1.14 -5.83 4.83
CA LEU A 34 1.57 -7.10 5.42
C LEU A 34 2.03 -8.07 4.33
N ASN A 35 2.75 -9.12 4.69
CA ASN A 35 3.13 -10.14 3.72
C ASN A 35 2.91 -11.59 4.21
N PRO A 36 2.53 -12.51 3.31
CA PRO A 36 2.26 -13.89 3.66
C PRO A 36 3.53 -14.74 3.84
N SER A 37 4.73 -14.17 3.67
CA SER A 37 5.98 -14.88 3.95
C SER A 37 6.36 -14.81 5.43
N THR A 38 5.93 -13.76 6.13
CA THR A 38 6.19 -13.56 7.56
C THR A 38 5.00 -13.89 8.45
N LEU A 39 3.77 -13.86 7.90
CA LEU A 39 2.53 -14.13 8.63
C LEU A 39 1.67 -15.13 7.87
N HIS A 40 1.22 -16.17 8.57
CA HIS A 40 0.26 -17.10 7.99
C HIS A 40 -1.04 -16.38 7.58
N PRO A 41 -1.70 -16.74 6.47
CA PRO A 41 -2.93 -16.08 6.03
C PRO A 41 -4.07 -16.02 7.05
N VAL A 42 -4.12 -16.97 7.99
CA VAL A 42 -5.06 -16.94 9.12
C VAL A 42 -4.79 -15.74 10.03
N GLU A 43 -3.51 -15.45 10.32
CA GLU A 43 -3.11 -14.29 11.12
C GLU A 43 -3.37 -12.98 10.37
N LEU A 44 -3.10 -12.94 9.06
CA LEU A 44 -3.42 -11.79 8.22
C LEU A 44 -4.93 -11.47 8.25
N ALA A 45 -5.76 -12.51 8.12
CA ALA A 45 -7.21 -12.38 8.20
C ALA A 45 -7.68 -11.97 9.60
N GLY A 46 -7.10 -12.56 10.66
CA GLY A 46 -7.42 -12.24 12.04
C GLY A 46 -7.10 -10.79 12.41
N GLN A 47 -5.92 -10.30 12.02
CA GLN A 47 -5.53 -8.90 12.22
C GLN A 47 -6.44 -7.93 11.46
N ALA A 48 -6.78 -8.26 10.20
CA ALA A 48 -7.69 -7.46 9.41
C ALA A 48 -9.11 -7.43 10.02
N ALA A 49 -9.61 -8.56 10.53
CA ALA A 49 -10.91 -8.65 11.18
C ALA A 49 -10.94 -7.87 12.50
N ALA A 50 -9.87 -7.93 13.30
CA ALA A 50 -9.75 -7.17 14.54
C ALA A 50 -9.73 -5.66 14.26
N LEU A 51 -8.98 -5.22 13.26
CA LEU A 51 -8.95 -3.81 12.85
C LEU A 51 -10.31 -3.35 12.31
N ASP A 52 -10.99 -4.22 11.56
CA ASP A 52 -12.32 -3.93 11.02
C ASP A 52 -13.35 -3.76 12.13
N LEU A 53 -13.32 -4.62 13.13
CA LEU A 53 -14.16 -4.52 14.33
C LEU A 53 -13.86 -3.21 15.09
N ALA A 54 -12.60 -2.94 15.40
CA ALA A 54 -12.20 -1.74 16.14
C ALA A 54 -12.53 -0.44 15.40
N SER A 55 -12.59 -0.48 14.08
CA SER A 55 -12.88 0.70 13.25
C SER A 55 -14.34 0.79 12.80
N GLY A 56 -15.22 -0.13 13.19
CA GLY A 56 -16.61 -0.13 12.73
C GLY A 56 -16.77 -0.33 11.22
N GLY A 57 -15.98 -1.26 10.63
CA GLY A 57 -16.08 -1.61 9.21
C GLY A 57 -15.29 -0.70 8.25
N ARG A 58 -14.30 0.06 8.74
CA ARG A 58 -13.48 0.99 7.93
C ARG A 58 -12.13 0.42 7.47
N ALA A 59 -11.80 -0.82 7.86
CA ALA A 59 -10.52 -1.42 7.51
C ALA A 59 -10.42 -1.83 6.04
N TYR A 60 -9.18 -1.96 5.57
CA TYR A 60 -8.80 -2.72 4.38
C TYR A 60 -7.54 -3.55 4.71
N LEU A 61 -7.31 -4.61 3.97
CA LEU A 61 -6.10 -5.42 4.08
C LEU A 61 -5.18 -5.15 2.90
N GLY A 62 -4.01 -4.60 3.17
CA GLY A 62 -2.95 -4.46 2.18
C GLY A 62 -1.96 -5.62 2.29
N LEU A 63 -1.62 -6.22 1.16
CA LEU A 63 -0.68 -7.34 1.03
C LEU A 63 0.42 -7.02 0.03
N VAL A 64 1.63 -7.51 0.31
CA VAL A 64 2.81 -7.50 -0.59
C VAL A 64 3.50 -8.85 -0.56
N ALA A 65 4.33 -9.12 -1.56
CA ALA A 65 5.18 -10.32 -1.55
C ALA A 65 6.24 -10.29 -0.43
N GLY A 66 6.58 -9.10 0.03
CA GLY A 66 7.66 -8.83 0.98
C GLY A 66 8.92 -8.30 0.29
N ALA A 67 9.71 -7.52 1.04
CA ALA A 67 11.03 -7.06 0.66
C ALA A 67 12.04 -7.54 1.69
N TRP A 68 13.31 -7.68 1.30
CA TRP A 68 14.42 -8.09 2.18
C TRP A 68 14.18 -9.38 2.97
N LEU A 69 13.42 -10.32 2.41
CA LEU A 69 13.12 -11.61 3.04
C LEU A 69 14.38 -12.46 3.22
N ASP A 70 15.38 -12.26 2.36
CA ASP A 70 16.72 -12.84 2.45
C ASP A 70 17.40 -12.54 3.80
N ARG A 71 17.18 -11.36 4.37
CA ARG A 71 17.70 -10.98 5.71
C ARG A 71 17.13 -11.83 6.84
N LEU A 72 15.99 -12.46 6.60
CA LEU A 72 15.34 -13.39 7.54
C LEU A 72 15.57 -14.86 7.17
N GLY A 73 16.30 -15.14 6.09
CA GLY A 73 16.47 -16.50 5.57
C GLY A 73 15.16 -17.09 5.02
N LEU A 74 14.21 -16.26 4.63
CA LEU A 74 12.92 -16.70 4.09
C LEU A 74 13.00 -16.90 2.58
N ASP A 75 12.19 -17.86 2.09
CA ASP A 75 12.11 -18.20 0.67
C ASP A 75 11.30 -17.17 -0.12
N GLU A 76 11.92 -16.60 -1.16
CA GLU A 76 11.30 -15.65 -2.08
C GLU A 76 10.72 -16.30 -3.35
N ARG A 77 10.82 -17.64 -3.47
CA ARG A 77 10.31 -18.36 -4.64
C ARG A 77 8.79 -18.36 -4.67
N ALA A 78 8.22 -18.38 -5.88
CA ALA A 78 6.79 -18.44 -6.14
C ALA A 78 5.91 -17.41 -5.40
N PRO A 79 6.29 -16.10 -5.39
CA PRO A 79 5.56 -15.09 -4.61
C PRO A 79 4.12 -14.88 -5.11
N VAL A 80 3.86 -15.13 -6.39
CA VAL A 80 2.52 -14.99 -6.99
C VAL A 80 1.59 -16.10 -6.52
N ASP A 81 2.06 -17.34 -6.50
CA ASP A 81 1.27 -18.48 -6.06
C ASP A 81 0.99 -18.41 -4.55
N ARG A 82 2.02 -18.05 -3.76
CA ARG A 82 1.87 -17.79 -2.33
C ARG A 82 0.84 -16.69 -2.04
N MET A 83 0.85 -15.60 -2.80
CA MET A 83 -0.13 -14.53 -2.67
C MET A 83 -1.53 -14.99 -3.04
N ARG A 84 -1.68 -15.77 -4.11
CA ARG A 84 -2.98 -16.33 -4.55
C ARG A 84 -3.60 -17.20 -3.46
N GLU A 85 -2.83 -18.12 -2.90
CA GLU A 85 -3.29 -18.98 -1.80
C GLU A 85 -3.62 -18.20 -0.54
N ALA A 86 -2.80 -17.20 -0.20
CA ALA A 86 -3.07 -16.35 0.95
C ALA A 86 -4.38 -15.57 0.81
N VAL A 87 -4.62 -14.97 -0.36
CA VAL A 87 -5.88 -14.27 -0.65
C VAL A 87 -7.07 -15.21 -0.61
N GLU A 88 -6.93 -16.43 -1.11
CA GLU A 88 -7.99 -17.44 -1.07
C GLU A 88 -8.38 -17.78 0.38
N ILE A 89 -7.41 -18.06 1.24
CA ILE A 89 -7.67 -18.34 2.67
C ILE A 89 -8.34 -17.14 3.35
N VAL A 90 -7.81 -15.92 3.14
CA VAL A 90 -8.42 -14.69 3.70
C VAL A 90 -9.89 -14.58 3.28
N ARG A 91 -10.19 -14.75 1.99
CA ARG A 91 -11.56 -14.67 1.47
C ARG A 91 -12.49 -15.69 2.07
N ARG A 92 -12.05 -16.97 2.17
CA ARG A 92 -12.85 -18.04 2.77
C ARG A 92 -13.18 -17.77 4.23
N LEU A 93 -12.17 -17.32 5.01
CA LEU A 93 -12.37 -16.97 6.42
C LEU A 93 -13.43 -15.87 6.59
N PHE A 94 -13.35 -14.80 5.80
CA PHE A 94 -14.34 -13.71 5.86
C PHE A 94 -15.73 -14.13 5.36
N ALA A 95 -15.80 -14.99 4.35
CA ALA A 95 -17.05 -15.52 3.82
C ALA A 95 -17.73 -16.54 4.75
N GLY A 96 -17.00 -17.05 5.76
CA GLY A 96 -17.45 -18.16 6.61
C GLY A 96 -17.43 -19.51 5.88
N ASP A 97 -16.68 -19.62 4.79
CA ASP A 97 -16.51 -20.86 4.04
C ASP A 97 -15.52 -21.78 4.76
N ARG A 98 -15.99 -22.93 5.19
CA ARG A 98 -15.23 -23.93 5.96
C ARG A 98 -14.80 -25.14 5.11
N SER A 99 -14.83 -25.04 3.79
CA SER A 99 -14.43 -26.16 2.89
C SER A 99 -12.93 -26.47 2.96
N GLY A 100 -12.14 -25.54 3.50
CA GLY A 100 -10.68 -25.68 3.60
C GLY A 100 -9.95 -25.29 2.31
N VAL A 101 -8.62 -25.19 2.39
CA VAL A 101 -7.70 -24.93 1.26
C VAL A 101 -6.54 -25.91 1.37
N ALA A 102 -6.21 -26.58 0.28
CA ALA A 102 -5.04 -27.45 0.16
C ALA A 102 -4.09 -26.87 -0.91
N GLY A 103 -3.29 -25.86 -0.50
CA GLY A 103 -2.32 -25.20 -1.36
C GLY A 103 -0.92 -25.79 -1.24
N ALA A 104 -0.01 -25.36 -2.10
CA ALA A 104 1.40 -25.74 -2.07
C ALA A 104 2.20 -24.97 -0.99
N HIS A 105 1.73 -23.79 -0.60
CA HIS A 105 2.36 -22.92 0.38
C HIS A 105 1.59 -22.83 1.68
N PHE A 106 0.27 -22.86 1.60
CA PHE A 106 -0.60 -22.78 2.76
C PHE A 106 -1.72 -23.80 2.70
N CYS A 107 -2.13 -24.28 3.86
CA CYS A 107 -3.31 -25.09 3.99
C CYS A 107 -4.25 -24.53 5.08
N LEU A 108 -5.54 -24.73 4.86
CA LEU A 108 -6.59 -24.53 5.85
C LEU A 108 -7.41 -25.82 5.91
N ALA A 109 -7.46 -26.48 7.04
CA ALA A 109 -8.18 -27.74 7.17
C ALA A 109 -9.70 -27.53 6.97
N PRO A 110 -10.42 -28.50 6.37
CA PRO A 110 -11.88 -28.47 6.34
C PRO A 110 -12.46 -28.32 7.76
N GLY A 111 -13.49 -27.50 7.91
CA GLY A 111 -14.07 -27.15 9.20
C GLY A 111 -13.42 -25.96 9.90
N ALA A 112 -12.19 -25.58 9.53
CA ALA A 112 -11.52 -24.41 10.10
C ALA A 112 -12.18 -23.10 9.63
N GLY A 113 -12.24 -22.11 10.52
CA GLY A 113 -12.83 -20.80 10.26
C GLY A 113 -12.73 -19.92 11.50
N PHE A 114 -13.13 -18.67 11.37
CA PHE A 114 -13.21 -17.81 12.56
C PHE A 114 -14.16 -18.39 13.62
N ALA A 115 -13.78 -18.26 14.90
CA ALA A 115 -14.62 -18.60 16.04
C ALA A 115 -15.62 -17.48 16.39
N TYR A 116 -15.64 -16.42 15.60
CA TYR A 116 -16.49 -15.25 15.73
C TYR A 116 -17.00 -14.83 14.34
N GLU A 117 -18.09 -14.04 14.31
CA GLU A 117 -18.59 -13.47 13.06
C GLU A 117 -17.84 -12.16 12.73
N PRO A 118 -17.18 -12.04 11.56
CA PRO A 118 -16.54 -10.79 11.17
C PRO A 118 -17.60 -9.73 10.84
N VAL A 119 -17.26 -8.45 11.01
CA VAL A 119 -18.15 -7.31 10.71
C VAL A 119 -18.65 -7.33 9.27
N ARG A 120 -17.82 -7.83 8.35
CA ARG A 120 -18.14 -7.94 6.92
C ARG A 120 -17.74 -9.31 6.39
N LYS A 121 -18.51 -9.82 5.45
CA LYS A 121 -18.18 -11.09 4.75
C LYS A 121 -17.14 -10.95 3.64
N ARG A 122 -16.65 -9.73 3.39
CA ARG A 122 -15.61 -9.44 2.41
C ARG A 122 -14.75 -8.29 2.87
N MET A 123 -13.45 -8.56 3.04
CA MET A 123 -12.43 -7.55 3.34
C MET A 123 -11.95 -6.92 2.03
N PRO A 124 -11.95 -5.57 1.88
CA PRO A 124 -11.31 -4.92 0.76
C PRO A 124 -9.82 -5.20 0.73
N LEU A 125 -9.28 -5.56 -0.44
CA LEU A 125 -7.89 -5.95 -0.62
C LEU A 125 -7.13 -4.91 -1.45
N LEU A 126 -5.95 -4.53 -0.97
CA LEU A 126 -4.94 -3.80 -1.71
C LEU A 126 -3.73 -4.71 -1.89
N ILE A 127 -3.20 -4.83 -3.12
CA ILE A 127 -1.94 -5.52 -3.38
C ILE A 127 -0.88 -4.51 -3.79
N GLY A 128 0.23 -4.45 -3.03
CA GLY A 128 1.39 -3.63 -3.37
C GLY A 128 2.33 -4.40 -4.30
N THR A 129 2.73 -3.78 -5.43
CA THR A 129 3.65 -4.43 -6.36
C THR A 129 4.28 -3.47 -7.36
N TRP A 130 5.48 -3.87 -7.83
CA TRP A 130 6.18 -3.32 -8.98
C TRP A 130 6.35 -4.34 -10.11
N LYS A 131 5.75 -5.52 -9.99
CA LYS A 131 6.03 -6.64 -10.89
C LYS A 131 4.80 -7.00 -11.74
N PRO A 132 4.96 -7.23 -13.06
CA PRO A 132 3.83 -7.45 -13.97
C PRO A 132 3.00 -8.69 -13.61
N ARG A 133 3.63 -9.81 -13.21
CA ARG A 133 2.89 -11.03 -12.85
C ARG A 133 2.03 -10.85 -11.59
N MET A 134 2.55 -10.11 -10.60
CA MET A 134 1.79 -9.81 -9.39
C MET A 134 0.68 -8.80 -9.66
N ALA A 135 0.92 -7.82 -10.56
CA ALA A 135 -0.10 -6.88 -10.99
C ALA A 135 -1.25 -7.57 -11.74
N ALA A 136 -0.94 -8.55 -12.60
CA ALA A 136 -1.96 -9.38 -13.27
C ALA A 136 -2.80 -10.17 -12.24
N LEU A 137 -2.16 -10.83 -11.25
CA LEU A 137 -2.89 -11.47 -10.16
C LEU A 137 -3.78 -10.48 -9.42
N ALA A 138 -3.26 -9.28 -9.09
CA ALA A 138 -4.04 -8.25 -8.41
C ALA A 138 -5.26 -7.82 -9.24
N GLY A 139 -5.15 -7.80 -10.57
CA GLY A 139 -6.28 -7.57 -11.48
C GLY A 139 -7.42 -8.58 -11.33
N GLU A 140 -7.11 -9.81 -10.91
CA GLU A 140 -8.10 -10.87 -10.66
C GLU A 140 -8.69 -10.80 -9.24
N VAL A 141 -7.88 -10.40 -8.25
CA VAL A 141 -8.24 -10.63 -6.85
C VAL A 141 -8.30 -9.37 -5.97
N ALA A 142 -7.81 -8.23 -6.38
CA ALA A 142 -7.74 -7.04 -5.53
C ALA A 142 -8.78 -5.98 -5.89
N ASP A 143 -9.05 -5.09 -4.95
CA ASP A 143 -9.83 -3.86 -5.17
C ASP A 143 -8.92 -2.70 -5.59
N GLU A 144 -7.67 -2.72 -5.14
CA GLU A 144 -6.67 -1.69 -5.43
C GLU A 144 -5.27 -2.31 -5.58
N VAL A 145 -4.45 -1.70 -6.44
CA VAL A 145 -3.01 -1.98 -6.57
C VAL A 145 -2.24 -0.76 -6.14
N LYS A 146 -1.24 -0.94 -5.27
CA LYS A 146 -0.36 0.14 -4.81
C LYS A 146 1.01 0.03 -5.44
N ILE A 147 1.49 1.15 -5.97
CA ILE A 147 2.88 1.35 -6.38
C ILE A 147 3.53 2.20 -5.28
N GLY A 148 4.30 1.56 -4.40
CA GLY A 148 4.96 2.24 -3.28
C GLY A 148 6.30 2.85 -3.70
N GLY A 149 6.62 4.05 -3.21
CA GLY A 149 7.83 4.79 -3.60
C GLY A 149 7.79 5.32 -5.03
N CYS A 150 6.61 5.53 -5.59
CA CYS A 150 6.39 6.01 -6.96
C CYS A 150 5.63 7.33 -6.96
N ALA A 151 6.10 8.26 -7.78
CA ALA A 151 5.42 9.51 -8.10
C ALA A 151 5.38 9.75 -9.64
N ASN A 152 5.54 8.69 -10.42
CA ASN A 152 5.71 8.74 -11.88
C ASN A 152 4.40 8.44 -12.62
N PRO A 153 3.78 9.42 -13.34
CA PRO A 153 2.57 9.19 -14.12
C PRO A 153 2.74 8.15 -15.24
N GLU A 154 3.95 8.02 -15.83
CA GLU A 154 4.21 7.04 -16.89
C GLU A 154 4.10 5.61 -16.34
N MET A 155 4.59 5.37 -15.12
CA MET A 155 4.49 4.07 -14.47
C MET A 155 3.03 3.68 -14.19
N VAL A 156 2.15 4.64 -13.94
CA VAL A 156 0.70 4.41 -13.79
C VAL A 156 0.12 3.78 -15.05
N THR A 157 0.50 4.30 -16.23
CA THR A 157 0.08 3.74 -17.51
C THR A 157 0.57 2.32 -17.74
N VAL A 158 1.81 2.04 -17.36
CA VAL A 158 2.40 0.69 -17.41
C VAL A 158 1.65 -0.26 -16.47
N MET A 159 1.42 0.18 -15.23
CA MET A 159 0.71 -0.61 -14.23
C MET A 159 -0.72 -0.93 -14.68
N ARG A 160 -1.43 0.01 -15.28
CA ARG A 160 -2.79 -0.21 -15.82
C ARG A 160 -2.81 -1.35 -16.84
N LYS A 161 -1.81 -1.38 -17.74
CA LYS A 161 -1.67 -2.48 -18.73
C LYS A 161 -1.41 -3.82 -18.05
N TRP A 162 -0.58 -3.86 -17.02
CA TRP A 162 -0.27 -5.09 -16.30
C TRP A 162 -1.43 -5.63 -15.48
N ILE A 163 -2.24 -4.75 -14.90
CA ILE A 163 -3.46 -5.13 -14.15
C ILE A 163 -4.50 -5.76 -15.07
N GLY A 164 -4.69 -5.21 -16.28
CA GLY A 164 -5.66 -5.72 -17.26
C GLY A 164 -7.13 -5.66 -16.84
N ASN A 165 -7.46 -4.88 -15.80
CA ASN A 165 -8.80 -4.73 -15.24
C ASN A 165 -9.04 -3.30 -14.75
N ASP A 166 -9.91 -2.57 -15.47
CA ASP A 166 -10.17 -1.15 -15.18
C ASP A 166 -10.96 -0.91 -13.90
N LYS A 167 -11.58 -1.96 -13.32
CA LYS A 167 -12.30 -1.84 -12.05
C LYS A 167 -11.35 -1.78 -10.85
N VAL A 168 -10.11 -2.23 -11.00
CA VAL A 168 -9.09 -2.21 -9.95
C VAL A 168 -8.47 -0.81 -9.90
N GLY A 169 -8.55 -0.16 -8.73
CA GLY A 169 -7.99 1.17 -8.52
C GLY A 169 -6.46 1.14 -8.43
N ILE A 170 -5.78 2.12 -9.02
CA ILE A 170 -4.34 2.31 -8.82
C ILE A 170 -4.12 3.32 -7.70
N VAL A 171 -3.25 2.97 -6.77
CA VAL A 171 -2.82 3.81 -5.66
C VAL A 171 -1.33 4.09 -5.82
N VAL A 172 -0.96 5.35 -5.76
CA VAL A 172 0.44 5.77 -5.73
C VAL A 172 0.76 6.28 -4.33
N GLY A 173 1.85 5.83 -3.76
CA GLY A 173 2.34 6.31 -2.48
C GLY A 173 3.82 6.66 -2.59
N ALA A 174 4.15 7.92 -2.29
CA ALA A 174 5.51 8.44 -2.41
C ALA A 174 5.89 9.25 -1.17
N VAL A 175 7.19 9.32 -0.90
CA VAL A 175 7.72 10.33 0.04
C VAL A 175 7.22 11.69 -0.41
N THR A 176 6.60 12.40 0.52
CA THR A 176 6.06 13.73 0.27
C THR A 176 6.71 14.72 1.21
N VAL A 177 7.18 15.84 0.66
CA VAL A 177 7.69 16.96 1.45
C VAL A 177 7.12 18.24 0.87
N VAL A 178 6.27 18.92 1.65
CA VAL A 178 5.71 20.21 1.30
C VAL A 178 6.25 21.28 2.24
N ASP A 179 6.72 22.37 1.68
CA ASP A 179 7.12 23.57 2.40
C ASP A 179 6.93 24.81 1.52
N GLU A 180 6.88 26.00 2.10
CA GLU A 180 6.84 27.26 1.35
C GLU A 180 8.15 27.51 0.59
N ASP A 181 9.27 26.98 1.13
CA ASP A 181 10.54 26.87 0.43
C ASP A 181 10.60 25.52 -0.33
N GLY A 182 10.26 25.55 -1.61
CA GLY A 182 10.24 24.37 -2.46
C GLY A 182 11.62 23.72 -2.66
N ASP A 183 12.71 24.48 -2.59
CA ASP A 183 14.06 23.92 -2.71
C ASP A 183 14.45 23.16 -1.45
N ALA A 184 14.18 23.70 -0.26
CA ALA A 184 14.36 22.99 0.99
C ALA A 184 13.51 21.71 1.06
N ALA A 185 12.27 21.75 0.54
CA ALA A 185 11.41 20.59 0.45
C ALA A 185 12.02 19.49 -0.44
N ARG A 186 12.56 19.84 -1.61
CA ARG A 186 13.21 18.91 -2.54
C ARG A 186 14.49 18.30 -1.96
N GLU A 187 15.30 19.12 -1.29
CA GLU A 187 16.52 18.65 -0.61
C GLU A 187 16.17 17.63 0.49
N ARG A 188 15.16 17.92 1.29
CA ARG A 188 14.67 16.99 2.33
C ARG A 188 14.14 15.71 1.71
N ALA A 189 13.37 15.78 0.65
CA ALA A 189 12.84 14.60 -0.05
C ALA A 189 13.96 13.71 -0.62
N LEU A 190 15.02 14.33 -1.17
CA LEU A 190 16.18 13.59 -1.66
C LEU A 190 16.87 12.77 -0.56
N GLN A 191 17.03 13.36 0.63
CA GLN A 191 17.60 12.65 1.79
C GLN A 191 16.75 11.44 2.20
N GLU A 192 15.42 11.56 2.16
CA GLU A 192 14.49 10.50 2.53
C GLU A 192 14.49 9.33 1.55
N VAL A 193 14.73 9.55 0.25
CA VAL A 193 14.69 8.50 -0.76
C VAL A 193 16.05 7.88 -1.08
N GLU A 194 17.15 8.43 -0.58
CA GLU A 194 18.49 7.99 -0.95
C GLU A 194 18.71 6.49 -0.73
N MET A 195 18.18 5.96 0.37
CA MET A 195 18.31 4.55 0.73
C MET A 195 17.70 3.58 -0.29
N TYR A 196 16.62 3.97 -0.97
CA TYR A 196 15.90 3.09 -1.91
C TYR A 196 15.83 3.61 -3.34
N ARG A 197 16.41 4.78 -3.62
CA ARG A 197 16.43 5.42 -4.94
C ARG A 197 16.90 4.49 -6.04
N THR A 198 18.03 3.80 -5.82
CA THR A 198 18.56 2.84 -6.77
C THR A 198 17.63 1.65 -6.98
N VAL A 199 17.06 1.11 -5.90
CA VAL A 199 16.15 -0.04 -5.97
C VAL A 199 14.90 0.30 -6.78
N VAL A 200 14.23 1.42 -6.48
CA VAL A 200 13.03 1.85 -7.21
C VAL A 200 13.33 2.16 -8.67
N GLY A 201 14.47 2.81 -8.95
CA GLY A 201 14.90 3.10 -10.32
C GLY A 201 15.04 1.85 -11.20
N HIS A 202 15.44 0.72 -10.62
CA HIS A 202 15.48 -0.55 -11.36
C HIS A 202 14.12 -1.24 -11.52
N LEU A 203 13.12 -0.85 -10.72
CA LEU A 203 11.79 -1.43 -10.78
C LEU A 203 10.87 -0.72 -11.77
N ASP A 204 11.13 0.56 -12.06
CA ASP A 204 10.33 1.35 -12.99
C ASP A 204 10.89 1.21 -14.43
N PRO A 205 10.20 0.50 -15.33
CA PRO A 205 10.67 0.27 -16.69
C PRO A 205 10.61 1.52 -17.59
N THR A 206 10.07 2.62 -17.10
CA THR A 206 10.01 3.89 -17.83
C THR A 206 11.19 4.82 -17.52
N ILE A 207 12.08 4.39 -16.61
CA ILE A 207 13.25 5.17 -16.21
C ILE A 207 14.50 4.55 -16.83
N GLU A 208 15.20 5.34 -17.61
CA GLU A 208 16.54 5.00 -18.11
C GLU A 208 17.59 5.77 -17.30
N GLY A 209 18.52 5.04 -16.69
CA GLY A 209 19.58 5.63 -15.85
C GLY A 209 19.12 5.98 -14.42
N PRO A 210 19.81 6.93 -13.75
CA PRO A 210 19.45 7.34 -12.39
C PRO A 210 18.06 7.97 -12.35
N PRO A 211 17.18 7.53 -11.44
CA PRO A 211 15.80 8.04 -11.39
C PRO A 211 15.77 9.52 -10.97
N PRO A 212 15.06 10.36 -11.72
CA PRO A 212 14.80 11.73 -11.33
C PRO A 212 13.98 11.79 -10.02
N LEU A 213 14.26 12.80 -9.19
CA LEU A 213 13.62 12.93 -7.88
C LEU A 213 12.10 12.98 -7.97
N GLU A 214 11.58 13.72 -8.95
CA GLU A 214 10.14 13.90 -9.19
C GLU A 214 9.41 12.61 -9.62
N LYS A 215 10.13 11.57 -10.06
CA LYS A 215 9.53 10.26 -10.33
C LYS A 215 9.40 9.39 -9.07
N LEU A 216 10.08 9.76 -7.99
CA LEU A 216 10.12 9.02 -6.72
C LEU A 216 9.40 9.73 -5.58
N THR A 217 9.28 11.06 -5.66
CA THR A 217 8.78 11.91 -4.58
C THR A 217 7.78 12.92 -5.07
N ILE A 218 6.95 13.42 -4.15
CA ILE A 218 6.07 14.56 -4.37
C ILE A 218 6.58 15.68 -3.45
N ALA A 219 7.42 16.58 -3.97
CA ALA A 219 8.10 17.57 -3.15
C ALA A 219 8.12 18.96 -3.80
N GLY A 220 7.97 19.99 -2.98
CA GLY A 220 7.96 21.38 -3.43
C GLY A 220 7.03 22.26 -2.60
N THR A 221 6.65 23.41 -3.18
CA THR A 221 5.62 24.29 -2.61
C THR A 221 4.24 23.61 -2.63
N PRO A 222 3.26 24.10 -1.86
CA PRO A 222 1.90 23.56 -1.90
C PRO A 222 1.31 23.47 -3.31
N GLU A 223 1.55 24.47 -4.14
CA GLU A 223 1.07 24.54 -5.53
C GLU A 223 1.76 23.48 -6.42
N GLU A 224 3.08 23.31 -6.25
CA GLU A 224 3.85 22.28 -6.97
C GLU A 224 3.42 20.87 -6.58
N VAL A 225 3.21 20.62 -5.29
CA VAL A 225 2.71 19.34 -4.75
C VAL A 225 1.31 19.04 -5.29
N ALA A 226 0.41 20.03 -5.29
CA ALA A 226 -0.93 19.88 -5.85
C ALA A 226 -0.89 19.61 -7.35
N ALA A 227 -0.08 20.36 -8.11
CA ALA A 227 0.10 20.14 -9.54
C ALA A 227 0.65 18.74 -9.86
N HIS A 228 1.59 18.24 -9.05
CA HIS A 228 2.12 16.88 -9.20
C HIS A 228 1.03 15.83 -8.94
N ALA A 229 0.29 15.96 -7.84
CA ALA A 229 -0.81 15.04 -7.54
C ALA A 229 -1.89 15.07 -8.65
N THR A 230 -2.19 16.24 -9.21
CA THR A 230 -3.12 16.39 -10.35
C THR A 230 -2.65 15.57 -11.54
N ARG A 231 -1.38 15.66 -11.95
CA ARG A 231 -0.84 14.84 -13.05
C ARG A 231 -0.97 13.33 -12.79
N LEU A 232 -0.82 12.89 -11.54
CA LEU A 232 -1.04 11.48 -11.16
C LEU A 232 -2.51 11.09 -11.31
N TYR A 233 -3.46 11.94 -10.91
CA TYR A 233 -4.89 11.71 -11.12
C TYR A 233 -5.26 11.68 -12.60
N GLU A 234 -4.73 12.59 -13.42
CA GLU A 234 -4.90 12.59 -14.87
C GLU A 234 -4.35 11.33 -15.54
N ALA A 235 -3.28 10.74 -15.01
CA ALA A 235 -2.75 9.45 -15.45
C ALA A 235 -3.62 8.24 -15.03
N GLY A 236 -4.70 8.44 -14.27
CA GLY A 236 -5.64 7.40 -13.87
C GLY A 236 -5.42 6.81 -12.49
N VAL A 237 -4.67 7.49 -11.62
CA VAL A 237 -4.55 7.13 -10.20
C VAL A 237 -5.88 7.38 -9.50
N LYS A 238 -6.38 6.38 -8.77
CA LYS A 238 -7.58 6.52 -7.93
C LYS A 238 -7.30 7.27 -6.63
N ARG A 239 -6.08 7.12 -6.10
CA ARG A 239 -5.69 7.72 -4.82
C ARG A 239 -4.18 7.97 -4.78
N VAL A 240 -3.81 9.16 -4.38
CA VAL A 240 -2.44 9.54 -4.01
C VAL A 240 -2.30 9.46 -2.49
N GLU A 241 -1.29 8.76 -1.99
CA GLU A 241 -0.92 8.70 -0.59
C GLU A 241 0.32 9.57 -0.35
N PHE A 242 0.14 10.68 0.34
CA PHE A 242 1.22 11.57 0.75
C PHE A 242 2.01 10.92 1.88
N GLY A 243 3.15 10.32 1.53
CA GLY A 243 4.01 9.60 2.47
C GLY A 243 4.77 10.54 3.42
N THR A 244 5.24 9.97 4.53
CA THR A 244 6.11 10.69 5.48
C THR A 244 7.44 11.09 4.84
N PRO A 245 8.09 12.18 5.33
CA PRO A 245 7.75 12.96 6.52
C PRO A 245 6.66 14.03 6.34
N GLN A 246 6.16 14.26 5.13
CA GLN A 246 5.13 15.21 4.69
C GLN A 246 5.60 16.68 4.63
N GLY A 247 6.66 17.06 5.33
CA GLY A 247 7.24 18.39 5.33
C GLY A 247 8.64 18.40 5.95
N LEU A 248 9.24 19.56 6.11
CA LEU A 248 10.49 19.71 6.86
C LEU A 248 10.32 19.24 8.32
N THR A 249 9.13 19.44 8.88
CA THR A 249 8.62 18.74 10.06
C THR A 249 7.28 18.11 9.73
N THR A 250 6.96 16.96 10.31
CA THR A 250 5.69 16.25 10.04
C THR A 250 4.47 17.11 10.40
N ALA A 251 4.50 17.85 11.50
CA ALA A 251 3.39 18.71 11.91
C ALA A 251 3.12 19.80 10.87
N ARG A 252 4.15 20.56 10.47
CA ARG A 252 4.01 21.65 9.50
C ARG A 252 3.62 21.11 8.12
N GLY A 253 4.22 19.99 7.68
CA GLY A 253 3.86 19.35 6.41
C GLY A 253 2.39 18.90 6.38
N THR A 254 1.89 18.32 7.47
CA THR A 254 0.49 17.93 7.58
C THR A 254 -0.45 19.14 7.51
N GLU A 255 -0.13 20.24 8.19
CA GLU A 255 -0.89 21.51 8.10
C GLU A 255 -0.94 22.01 6.65
N LEU A 256 0.23 22.14 5.99
CA LEU A 256 0.29 22.61 4.61
C LEU A 256 -0.46 21.69 3.64
N LEU A 257 -0.37 20.36 3.81
CA LEU A 257 -1.16 19.43 3.04
C LEU A 257 -2.67 19.65 3.22
N CYS A 258 -3.13 19.79 4.46
CA CYS A 258 -4.54 19.96 4.75
C CYS A 258 -5.09 21.32 4.29
N ASP A 259 -4.36 22.40 4.54
CA ASP A 259 -4.86 23.76 4.39
C ASP A 259 -4.56 24.38 3.01
N ARG A 260 -3.49 23.91 2.34
CA ARG A 260 -3.03 24.50 1.09
C ARG A 260 -3.09 23.53 -0.10
N VAL A 261 -2.72 22.26 0.09
CA VAL A 261 -2.66 21.30 -1.02
C VAL A 261 -4.02 20.67 -1.31
N LEU A 262 -4.68 20.08 -0.30
CA LEU A 262 -5.95 19.37 -0.50
C LEU A 262 -7.08 20.24 -1.07
N PRO A 263 -7.21 21.54 -0.74
CA PRO A 263 -8.20 22.41 -1.37
C PRO A 263 -8.00 22.60 -2.89
N LEU A 264 -6.75 22.49 -3.37
CA LEU A 264 -6.43 22.61 -4.80
C LEU A 264 -6.73 21.34 -5.60
N LEU A 265 -7.00 20.22 -4.93
CA LEU A 265 -7.29 18.92 -5.54
C LEU A 265 -8.79 18.59 -5.61
N ARG A 266 -9.65 19.56 -5.32
CA ARG A 266 -11.12 19.41 -5.29
C ARG A 266 -11.75 19.83 -6.61
#